data_c3c51af75cbc6f2e9f463474979092dc
#
_entry.id   c3c51af75cbc6f2e9f463474979092dc
#
_cell.length_a   1.000
_cell.length_b   1.000
_cell.length_c   1.000
_cell.angle_alpha   90.00
_cell.angle_beta   90.00
_cell.angle_gamma   90.00
#
_symmetry.space_group_name_H-M   'P 1'
#
loop_
_entity.id
_entity.type
_entity.pdbx_description
1 polymer ?
#
loop_
_entity_poly.entity_id
_entity_poly.type
_entity_poly.pdbx_seq_one_letter_code
_entity_poly.pdbx_strand_id
1 'polypeptide(L)'
;RPVPRGDSSGRMSRVKLPGVQLWSAYLALGALALVLHANLETGSLQQSWFYDVVGASAVMAAIVGILRNTPDRRMPWMLMAAGQALFVAGDVLWNWYTMIGEEPFPSLADVLYLAGYPFMAAGIFLLIRRRIGGGDRGGLLDAAILTTACAILSWTFIIQPQMGGSDLDPLSLGIT
;
A
#
# COMPACT_ATOMS: atom_id res chain seq x y z
N ARG A 1 -53.80 -44.90 12.92
CA ARG A 1 -53.47 -43.50 13.24
C ARG A 1 -52.44 -43.01 12.19
N PRO A 2 -52.75 -42.01 11.39
CA PRO A 2 -51.80 -41.49 10.40
C PRO A 2 -50.73 -40.64 11.07
N VAL A 3 -49.48 -40.87 10.68
CA VAL A 3 -48.29 -40.10 11.08
C VAL A 3 -48.27 -38.78 10.29
N PRO A 4 -48.15 -37.62 10.92
CA PRO A 4 -48.04 -36.38 10.19
C PRO A 4 -46.65 -36.29 9.49
N ARG A 5 -46.65 -36.15 8.16
CA ARG A 5 -45.48 -35.80 7.38
C ARG A 5 -45.08 -34.36 7.73
N GLY A 6 -43.98 -34.21 8.45
CA GLY A 6 -43.34 -32.92 8.66
C GLY A 6 -42.86 -32.36 7.32
N ASP A 7 -43.41 -31.24 6.94
CA ASP A 7 -42.97 -30.41 5.81
C ASP A 7 -41.64 -29.75 6.20
N SER A 8 -40.54 -30.33 5.74
CA SER A 8 -39.18 -29.79 5.89
C SER A 8 -38.79 -28.91 4.70
N SER A 9 -39.69 -28.02 4.27
CA SER A 9 -39.29 -26.93 3.40
C SER A 9 -38.53 -25.89 4.24
N GLY A 10 -37.31 -26.26 4.66
CA GLY A 10 -36.34 -25.32 5.23
C GLY A 10 -36.06 -24.20 4.27
N ARG A 11 -36.81 -23.12 4.42
CA ARG A 11 -36.53 -21.82 3.77
C ARG A 11 -35.15 -21.40 4.22
N MET A 12 -34.11 -21.72 3.40
CA MET A 12 -32.79 -21.13 3.54
C MET A 12 -32.97 -19.62 3.45
N SER A 13 -33.14 -18.96 4.58
CA SER A 13 -33.03 -17.52 4.68
C SER A 13 -31.58 -17.16 4.27
N ARG A 14 -31.45 -16.65 3.07
CA ARG A 14 -30.17 -16.03 2.66
C ARG A 14 -29.87 -14.96 3.69
N VAL A 15 -28.92 -15.24 4.56
CA VAL A 15 -28.31 -14.26 5.43
C VAL A 15 -27.69 -13.23 4.50
N LYS A 16 -28.39 -12.13 4.26
CA LYS A 16 -27.81 -10.95 3.59
C LYS A 16 -26.75 -10.43 4.53
N LEU A 17 -25.50 -10.72 4.23
CA LEU A 17 -24.35 -10.15 4.93
C LEU A 17 -24.20 -8.70 4.45
N PRO A 18 -24.58 -7.68 5.24
CA PRO A 18 -24.50 -6.27 4.81
C PRO A 18 -23.04 -5.85 4.53
N GLY A 19 -22.06 -6.59 5.05
CA GLY A 19 -20.64 -6.33 4.83
C GLY A 19 -20.18 -6.60 3.38
N VAL A 20 -20.73 -7.57 2.69
CA VAL A 20 -20.34 -7.91 1.31
C VAL A 20 -20.70 -6.80 0.32
N GLN A 21 -21.77 -6.07 0.59
CA GLN A 21 -22.21 -4.98 -0.29
C GLN A 21 -21.35 -3.72 -0.13
N LEU A 22 -20.86 -3.43 1.08
CA LEU A 22 -20.04 -2.23 1.33
C LEU A 22 -18.65 -2.32 0.72
N TRP A 23 -17.96 -3.46 0.88
CA TRP A 23 -16.61 -3.59 0.30
C TRP A 23 -16.65 -3.68 -1.23
N SER A 24 -17.66 -4.35 -1.81
CA SER A 24 -17.80 -4.42 -3.27
C SER A 24 -18.15 -3.06 -3.88
N ALA A 25 -18.98 -2.26 -3.20
CA ALA A 25 -19.24 -0.87 -3.59
C ALA A 25 -17.95 -0.02 -3.51
N TYR A 26 -17.15 -0.17 -2.46
CA TYR A 26 -15.87 0.52 -2.32
C TYR A 26 -14.88 0.13 -3.43
N LEU A 27 -14.80 -1.16 -3.79
CA LEU A 27 -13.97 -1.62 -4.91
C LEU A 27 -14.45 -1.05 -6.26
N ALA A 28 -15.77 -1.03 -6.50
CA ALA A 28 -16.32 -0.46 -7.72
C ALA A 28 -16.03 1.05 -7.81
N LEU A 29 -16.17 1.80 -6.71
CA LEU A 29 -15.80 3.20 -6.65
C LEU A 29 -14.30 3.41 -6.85
N GLY A 30 -13.46 2.55 -6.27
CA GLY A 30 -12.01 2.57 -6.48
C GLY A 30 -11.63 2.31 -7.95
N ALA A 31 -12.27 1.34 -8.60
CA ALA A 31 -12.06 1.08 -10.02
C ALA A 31 -12.48 2.27 -10.89
N LEU A 32 -13.62 2.89 -10.58
CA LEU A 32 -14.07 4.11 -11.25
C LEU A 32 -13.09 5.26 -11.02
N ALA A 33 -12.59 5.42 -9.79
CA ALA A 33 -11.58 6.43 -9.46
C ALA A 33 -10.29 6.24 -10.27
N LEU A 34 -9.82 5.00 -10.46
CA LEU A 34 -8.66 4.71 -11.31
C LEU A 34 -8.90 5.11 -12.76
N VAL A 35 -10.08 4.81 -13.32
CA VAL A 35 -10.44 5.23 -14.68
C VAL A 35 -10.49 6.75 -14.80
N LEU A 36 -11.07 7.44 -13.83
CA LEU A 36 -11.10 8.90 -13.80
C LEU A 36 -9.69 9.48 -13.70
N HIS A 37 -8.85 8.95 -12.80
CA HIS A 37 -7.45 9.38 -12.67
C HIS A 37 -6.66 9.23 -13.97
N ALA A 38 -6.84 8.13 -14.69
CA ALA A 38 -6.18 7.88 -15.97
C ALA A 38 -6.61 8.84 -17.10
N ASN A 39 -7.78 9.50 -16.95
CA ASN A 39 -8.28 10.49 -17.90
C ASN A 39 -7.95 11.95 -17.50
N LEU A 40 -7.35 12.18 -16.35
CA LEU A 40 -6.86 13.50 -15.98
C LEU A 40 -5.56 13.82 -16.71
N GLU A 41 -5.31 15.10 -16.92
CA GLU A 41 -4.08 15.56 -17.56
C GLU A 41 -2.86 15.16 -16.71
N THR A 42 -1.93 14.43 -17.36
CA THR A 42 -0.76 13.87 -16.69
C THR A 42 0.14 14.98 -16.15
N GLY A 43 0.52 14.88 -14.88
CA GLY A 43 1.35 15.87 -14.19
C GLY A 43 0.58 17.12 -13.73
N SER A 44 -0.74 17.15 -13.88
CA SER A 44 -1.54 18.25 -13.34
C SER A 44 -1.70 18.17 -11.82
N LEU A 45 -1.78 19.34 -11.17
CA LEU A 45 -2.09 19.40 -9.74
C LEU A 45 -3.41 18.71 -9.38
N GLN A 46 -4.40 18.75 -10.29
CA GLN A 46 -5.68 18.06 -10.10
C GLN A 46 -5.51 16.54 -10.04
N GLN A 47 -4.67 15.99 -10.90
CA GLN A 47 -4.35 14.56 -10.90
C GLN A 47 -3.68 14.15 -9.58
N SER A 48 -2.71 14.94 -9.12
CA SER A 48 -1.98 14.70 -7.87
C SER A 48 -2.90 14.75 -6.65
N TRP A 49 -3.70 15.80 -6.50
CA TRP A 49 -4.67 15.90 -5.39
C TRP A 49 -5.75 14.81 -5.43
N PHE A 50 -6.17 14.40 -6.63
CA PHE A 50 -7.11 13.30 -6.77
C PHE A 50 -6.48 11.98 -6.27
N TYR A 51 -5.21 11.73 -6.58
CA TYR A 51 -4.46 10.59 -6.09
C TYR A 51 -4.37 10.58 -4.56
N ASP A 52 -4.06 11.73 -3.95
CA ASP A 52 -3.98 11.88 -2.49
C ASP A 52 -5.31 11.59 -1.80
N VAL A 53 -6.42 12.07 -2.36
CA VAL A 53 -7.76 11.78 -1.83
C VAL A 53 -8.08 10.29 -1.87
N VAL A 54 -7.74 9.61 -2.98
CA VAL A 54 -7.92 8.16 -3.10
C VAL A 54 -7.04 7.44 -2.08
N GLY A 55 -5.77 7.84 -1.93
CA GLY A 55 -4.85 7.30 -0.93
C GLY A 55 -5.36 7.48 0.49
N ALA A 56 -5.82 8.68 0.85
CA ALA A 56 -6.42 8.97 2.15
C ALA A 56 -7.67 8.11 2.42
N SER A 57 -8.52 7.92 1.39
CA SER A 57 -9.69 7.05 1.50
C SER A 57 -9.31 5.61 1.81
N ALA A 58 -8.22 5.10 1.22
CA ALA A 58 -7.71 3.76 1.48
C ALA A 58 -7.20 3.60 2.92
N VAL A 59 -6.50 4.60 3.46
CA VAL A 59 -6.09 4.63 4.88
C VAL A 59 -7.31 4.61 5.80
N MET A 60 -8.31 5.44 5.51
CA MET A 60 -9.56 5.48 6.29
C MET A 60 -10.31 4.14 6.23
N ALA A 61 -10.41 3.53 5.04
CA ALA A 61 -11.02 2.21 4.88
C ALA A 61 -10.29 1.13 5.67
N ALA A 62 -8.94 1.15 5.67
CA ALA A 62 -8.12 0.24 6.47
C ALA A 62 -8.39 0.42 7.97
N ILE A 63 -8.40 1.65 8.49
CA ILE A 63 -8.69 1.94 9.90
C ILE A 63 -10.10 1.47 10.27
N VAL A 64 -11.11 1.82 9.47
CA VAL A 64 -12.50 1.39 9.70
C VAL A 64 -12.60 -0.14 9.67
N GLY A 65 -11.91 -0.80 8.73
CA GLY A 65 -11.83 -2.26 8.65
C GLY A 65 -11.25 -2.88 9.91
N ILE A 66 -10.15 -2.33 10.45
CA ILE A 66 -9.51 -2.78 11.68
C ILE A 66 -10.44 -2.61 12.89
N LEU A 67 -11.12 -1.46 12.96
CA LEU A 67 -12.01 -1.16 14.09
C LEU A 67 -13.28 -2.01 14.07
N ARG A 68 -13.86 -2.27 12.88
CA ARG A 68 -15.09 -3.06 12.73
C ARG A 68 -14.89 -4.56 12.88
N ASN A 69 -13.81 -5.09 12.28
CA ASN A 69 -13.57 -6.53 12.29
C ASN A 69 -12.81 -7.00 13.53
N THR A 70 -12.36 -6.08 14.40
CA THR A 70 -11.69 -6.38 15.67
C THR A 70 -10.78 -7.62 15.60
N PRO A 71 -9.78 -7.63 14.72
CA PRO A 71 -8.88 -8.78 14.61
C PRO A 71 -8.22 -9.04 15.96
N ASP A 72 -8.01 -10.32 16.32
CA ASP A 72 -7.44 -10.75 17.60
C ASP A 72 -6.16 -9.99 17.98
N ARG A 73 -5.47 -9.50 16.97
CA ARG A 73 -4.30 -8.65 17.11
C ARG A 73 -4.33 -7.51 16.10
N ARG A 74 -4.64 -6.33 16.57
CA ARG A 74 -4.74 -5.12 15.78
C ARG A 74 -3.39 -4.53 15.39
N MET A 75 -2.33 -4.80 16.19
CA MET A 75 -1.02 -4.16 16.06
C MET A 75 -0.40 -4.28 14.66
N PRO A 76 -0.32 -5.46 14.00
CA PRO A 76 0.25 -5.55 12.66
C PRO A 76 -0.52 -4.71 11.64
N TRP A 77 -1.83 -4.76 11.70
CA TRP A 77 -2.71 -4.00 10.81
C TRP A 77 -2.61 -2.50 11.03
N MET A 78 -2.51 -2.07 12.30
CA MET A 78 -2.31 -0.66 12.64
C MET A 78 -0.97 -0.13 12.14
N LEU A 79 0.10 -0.94 12.24
CA LEU A 79 1.41 -0.57 11.70
C LEU A 79 1.35 -0.41 10.17
N MET A 80 0.70 -1.32 9.46
CA MET A 80 0.52 -1.20 8.01
C MET A 80 -0.29 0.05 7.64
N ALA A 81 -1.39 0.31 8.35
CA ALA A 81 -2.20 1.51 8.14
C ALA A 81 -1.40 2.79 8.45
N ALA A 82 -0.59 2.79 9.50
CA ALA A 82 0.29 3.91 9.85
C ALA A 82 1.37 4.14 8.78
N GLY A 83 2.00 3.07 8.27
CA GLY A 83 2.96 3.18 7.16
C GLY A 83 2.33 3.76 5.91
N GLN A 84 1.14 3.30 5.54
CA GLN A 84 0.39 3.86 4.40
C GLN A 84 0.00 5.33 4.64
N ALA A 85 -0.40 5.69 5.86
CA ALA A 85 -0.71 7.07 6.21
C ALA A 85 0.50 8.00 6.07
N LEU A 86 1.71 7.52 6.42
CA LEU A 86 2.95 8.26 6.23
C LEU A 86 3.25 8.50 4.74
N PHE A 87 3.03 7.51 3.86
CA PHE A 87 3.18 7.71 2.42
C PHE A 87 2.21 8.77 1.90
N VAL A 88 0.92 8.67 2.24
CA VAL A 88 -0.07 9.68 1.83
C VAL A 88 0.26 11.07 2.36
N ALA A 89 0.75 11.16 3.60
CA ALA A 89 1.20 12.44 4.16
C ALA A 89 2.42 13.01 3.42
N GLY A 90 3.33 12.14 2.97
CA GLY A 90 4.44 12.51 2.11
C GLY A 90 3.97 13.08 0.76
N ASP A 91 3.00 12.39 0.11
CA ASP A 91 2.41 12.83 -1.17
C ASP A 91 1.73 14.20 -1.04
N VAL A 92 0.90 14.39 0.00
CA VAL A 92 0.25 15.68 0.29
C VAL A 92 1.27 16.80 0.51
N LEU A 93 2.34 16.51 1.26
CA LEU A 93 3.39 17.50 1.52
C LEU A 93 4.19 17.83 0.27
N TRP A 94 4.50 16.83 -0.57
CA TRP A 94 5.16 17.03 -1.86
C TRP A 94 4.31 17.88 -2.81
N ASN A 95 3.00 17.57 -2.91
CA ASN A 95 2.06 18.35 -3.71
C ASN A 95 1.94 19.80 -3.21
N TRP A 96 2.01 19.99 -1.88
CA TRP A 96 2.07 21.32 -1.30
C TRP A 96 3.33 22.09 -1.75
N TYR A 97 4.52 21.48 -1.69
CA TYR A 97 5.76 22.11 -2.17
C TYR A 97 5.66 22.47 -3.65
N THR A 98 5.19 21.55 -4.49
CA THR A 98 4.97 21.80 -5.91
C THR A 98 4.02 22.98 -6.15
N MET A 99 2.96 23.10 -5.35
CA MET A 99 1.98 24.20 -5.47
C MET A 99 2.59 25.57 -5.14
N ILE A 100 3.51 25.65 -4.19
CA ILE A 100 4.20 26.90 -3.85
C ILE A 100 5.44 27.15 -4.71
N GLY A 101 5.74 26.26 -5.66
CA GLY A 101 6.88 26.39 -6.57
C GLY A 101 8.24 26.07 -5.93
N GLU A 102 8.24 25.32 -4.83
CA GLU A 102 9.46 24.86 -4.17
C GLU A 102 9.65 23.35 -4.42
N GLU A 103 10.89 22.96 -4.65
CA GLU A 103 11.29 21.54 -4.79
C GLU A 103 12.49 21.26 -3.87
N PRO A 104 12.30 21.32 -2.54
CA PRO A 104 13.39 21.08 -1.60
C PRO A 104 13.87 19.62 -1.68
N PHE A 105 15.20 19.44 -1.76
CA PHE A 105 15.82 18.12 -1.68
C PHE A 105 17.06 18.18 -0.77
N PRO A 106 17.14 17.38 0.30
CA PRO A 106 16.10 16.53 0.90
C PRO A 106 14.96 17.34 1.52
N SER A 107 13.75 16.81 1.46
CA SER A 107 12.51 17.43 1.97
C SER A 107 11.94 16.69 3.18
N LEU A 108 11.02 17.32 3.87
CA LEU A 108 10.26 16.64 4.92
C LEU A 108 9.37 15.52 4.36
N ALA A 109 8.95 15.61 3.09
CA ALA A 109 8.23 14.55 2.40
C ALA A 109 9.07 13.27 2.32
N ASP A 110 10.38 13.40 2.01
CA ASP A 110 11.31 12.26 1.96
C ASP A 110 11.42 11.55 3.31
N VAL A 111 11.42 12.31 4.40
CA VAL A 111 11.44 11.76 5.76
C VAL A 111 10.17 10.94 6.04
N LEU A 112 9.00 11.42 5.61
CA LEU A 112 7.73 10.71 5.76
C LEU A 112 7.72 9.42 4.93
N TYR A 113 8.18 9.46 3.68
CA TYR A 113 8.32 8.27 2.84
C TYR A 113 9.26 7.24 3.49
N LEU A 114 10.45 7.67 3.90
CA LEU A 114 11.43 6.78 4.54
C LEU A 114 10.89 6.18 5.84
N ALA A 115 10.16 6.95 6.64
CA ALA A 115 9.52 6.46 7.86
C ALA A 115 8.41 5.43 7.58
N GLY A 116 7.68 5.54 6.46
CA GLY A 116 6.63 4.61 6.08
C GLY A 116 7.12 3.17 5.91
N TYR A 117 8.31 2.97 5.35
CA TYR A 117 8.88 1.63 5.09
C TYR A 117 9.05 0.77 6.35
N PRO A 118 9.69 1.23 7.44
CA PRO A 118 9.83 0.42 8.65
C PRO A 118 8.49 0.08 9.30
N PHE A 119 7.49 0.96 9.24
CA PHE A 119 6.15 0.66 9.74
C PHE A 119 5.49 -0.47 8.93
N MET A 120 5.55 -0.39 7.60
CA MET A 120 5.05 -1.44 6.72
C MET A 120 5.78 -2.76 6.94
N ALA A 121 7.12 -2.72 6.98
CA ALA A 121 7.96 -3.90 7.21
C ALA A 121 7.66 -4.56 8.56
N ALA A 122 7.54 -3.77 9.63
CA ALA A 122 7.19 -4.28 10.95
C ALA A 122 5.80 -4.91 10.98
N GLY A 123 4.80 -4.29 10.33
CA GLY A 123 3.46 -4.83 10.20
C GLY A 123 3.46 -6.21 9.51
N ILE A 124 4.10 -6.29 8.36
CA ILE A 124 4.24 -7.53 7.57
C ILE A 124 5.02 -8.58 8.39
N PHE A 125 6.15 -8.21 8.98
CA PHE A 125 6.95 -9.12 9.80
C PHE A 125 6.15 -9.72 10.95
N LEU A 126 5.36 -8.91 11.67
CA LEU A 126 4.50 -9.40 12.74
C LEU A 126 3.39 -10.33 12.25
N LEU A 127 2.88 -10.16 11.02
CA LEU A 127 1.93 -11.10 10.41
C LEU A 127 2.60 -12.41 10.04
N ILE A 128 3.76 -12.37 9.40
CA ILE A 128 4.50 -13.54 8.92
C ILE A 128 5.01 -14.36 10.08
N ARG A 129 5.67 -13.75 11.07
CA ARG A 129 6.26 -14.44 12.24
C ARG A 129 5.31 -15.40 12.94
N ARG A 130 4.01 -15.21 12.79
CA ARG A 130 2.98 -16.03 13.44
C ARG A 130 2.43 -17.15 12.59
N ARG A 131 2.47 -17.00 11.26
CA ARG A 131 2.11 -18.08 10.35
C ARG A 131 3.19 -19.13 10.25
N ILE A 132 4.44 -18.71 10.42
CA ILE A 132 5.59 -19.61 10.47
C ILE A 132 5.69 -20.13 11.90
N GLY A 133 4.87 -21.12 12.25
CA GLY A 133 5.06 -21.94 13.46
C GLY A 133 6.40 -22.65 13.36
N GLY A 134 7.40 -22.12 14.04
CA GLY A 134 8.71 -22.68 14.33
C GLY A 134 9.30 -23.65 13.31
N GLY A 135 9.88 -23.18 12.19
CA GLY A 135 10.76 -24.03 11.40
C GLY A 135 10.64 -24.03 9.90
N ASP A 136 9.78 -23.21 9.30
CA ASP A 136 9.74 -23.12 7.82
C ASP A 136 10.91 -22.30 7.27
N ARG A 137 12.10 -22.92 7.31
CA ARG A 137 13.33 -22.40 6.69
C ARG A 137 13.19 -22.31 5.16
N GLY A 138 12.33 -23.15 4.55
CA GLY A 138 12.10 -23.16 3.11
C GLY A 138 11.50 -21.84 2.65
N GLY A 139 10.41 -21.38 3.27
CA GLY A 139 9.78 -20.12 2.92
C GLY A 139 10.67 -18.88 3.12
N LEU A 140 11.57 -18.90 4.11
CA LEU A 140 12.58 -17.84 4.28
C LEU A 140 13.63 -17.84 3.17
N LEU A 141 14.07 -19.02 2.73
CA LEU A 141 15.01 -19.16 1.61
C LEU A 141 14.37 -18.69 0.31
N ASP A 142 13.14 -19.10 0.03
CA ASP A 142 12.41 -18.67 -1.16
C ASP A 142 12.22 -17.16 -1.20
N ALA A 143 11.84 -16.55 -0.07
CA ALA A 143 11.73 -15.11 0.04
C ALA A 143 13.08 -14.39 -0.16
N ALA A 144 14.17 -14.92 0.39
CA ALA A 144 15.52 -14.37 0.23
C ALA A 144 15.98 -14.46 -1.23
N ILE A 145 15.76 -15.59 -1.90
CA ILE A 145 16.10 -15.79 -3.32
C ILE A 145 15.33 -14.78 -4.18
N LEU A 146 14.02 -14.69 -3.99
CA LEU A 146 13.18 -13.76 -4.76
C LEU A 146 13.58 -12.31 -4.53
N THR A 147 13.81 -11.91 -3.27
CA THR A 147 14.23 -10.54 -2.92
C THR A 147 15.59 -10.21 -3.55
N THR A 148 16.55 -11.14 -3.50
CA THR A 148 17.87 -10.96 -4.09
C THR A 148 17.77 -10.85 -5.62
N ALA A 149 16.98 -11.69 -6.27
CA ALA A 149 16.74 -11.62 -7.70
C ALA A 149 16.12 -10.26 -8.12
N CYS A 150 15.10 -9.81 -7.41
CA CYS A 150 14.49 -8.50 -7.66
C CYS A 150 15.48 -7.35 -7.42
N ALA A 151 16.31 -7.43 -6.38
CA ALA A 151 17.34 -6.42 -6.09
C ALA A 151 18.39 -6.34 -7.22
N ILE A 152 18.87 -7.48 -7.74
CA ILE A 152 19.82 -7.54 -8.86
C ILE A 152 19.19 -6.96 -10.13
N LEU A 153 17.94 -7.33 -10.44
CA LEU A 153 17.24 -6.78 -11.61
C LEU A 153 17.05 -5.26 -11.47
N SER A 154 16.62 -4.78 -10.31
CA SER A 154 16.46 -3.35 -10.06
C SER A 154 17.80 -2.61 -10.16
N TRP A 155 18.86 -3.19 -9.63
CA TRP A 155 20.20 -2.61 -9.74
C TRP A 155 20.63 -2.51 -11.20
N THR A 156 20.54 -3.60 -11.95
CA THR A 156 21.05 -3.67 -13.33
C THR A 156 20.23 -2.81 -14.30
N PHE A 157 18.90 -2.81 -14.19
CA PHE A 157 18.03 -2.17 -15.18
C PHE A 157 17.57 -0.75 -14.78
N ILE A 158 17.56 -0.43 -13.49
CA ILE A 158 17.04 0.85 -13.02
C ILE A 158 18.17 1.74 -12.46
N ILE A 159 18.97 1.22 -11.53
CA ILE A 159 19.95 2.06 -10.79
C ILE A 159 21.21 2.30 -11.62
N GLN A 160 21.81 1.25 -12.17
CA GLN A 160 23.07 1.33 -12.90
C GLN A 160 23.01 2.27 -14.11
N PRO A 161 21.95 2.29 -14.96
CA PRO A 161 21.87 3.22 -16.08
C PRO A 161 21.79 4.69 -15.63
N GLN A 162 21.16 4.95 -14.48
CA GLN A 162 21.05 6.32 -13.97
C GLN A 162 22.37 6.81 -13.35
N MET A 163 23.15 5.91 -12.76
CA MET A 163 24.47 6.26 -12.23
C MET A 163 25.51 6.50 -13.35
N GLY A 164 25.36 5.83 -14.50
CA GLY A 164 26.24 6.03 -15.67
C GLY A 164 25.92 7.28 -16.51
N GLY A 165 24.76 7.90 -16.31
CA GLY A 165 24.34 9.12 -17.00
C GLY A 165 24.78 10.43 -16.32
N SER A 166 25.26 10.37 -15.10
CA SER A 166 25.91 11.49 -14.45
C SER A 166 27.42 11.45 -14.81
N ASP A 167 27.80 12.08 -15.90
CA ASP A 167 29.18 12.43 -16.23
C ASP A 167 29.78 13.40 -15.17
N LEU A 168 29.84 12.93 -13.95
CA LEU A 168 30.78 13.46 -12.96
C LEU A 168 32.07 12.68 -13.15
N ASP A 169 32.79 13.06 -14.19
CA ASP A 169 34.18 12.68 -14.35
C ASP A 169 34.95 13.28 -13.14
N PRO A 170 35.39 12.45 -12.17
CA PRO A 170 36.11 12.97 -11.00
C PRO A 170 37.46 13.65 -11.38
N LEU A 171 37.86 13.51 -12.62
CA LEU A 171 39.09 14.13 -13.17
C LEU A 171 38.88 15.57 -13.65
N SER A 172 37.63 16.00 -13.90
CA SER A 172 37.36 17.38 -14.33
C SER A 172 37.36 18.41 -13.19
N LEU A 173 37.33 17.97 -11.94
CA LEU A 173 37.40 18.84 -10.74
C LEU A 173 38.83 19.10 -10.24
N GLY A 174 39.85 18.58 -10.89
CA GLY A 174 41.23 18.67 -10.43
C GLY A 174 42.18 19.56 -11.24
N ILE A 175 41.71 20.20 -12.34
CA ILE A 175 42.59 21.00 -13.20
C ILE A 175 41.90 22.32 -13.60
N THR A 176 41.84 23.27 -12.73
CA THR A 176 41.89 24.72 -13.01
C THR A 176 42.36 25.46 -11.76
#